data_d62b42b3924080fc306dc0665f224bd2
#
_entry.id   d62b42b3924080fc306dc0665f224bd2
#
_cell.length_a   1.000
_cell.length_b   1.000
_cell.length_c   1.000
_cell.angle_alpha   90.00
_cell.angle_beta   90.00
_cell.angle_gamma   90.00
#
_symmetry.space_group_name_H-M   'P 1'
#
loop_
_entity.id
_entity.type
_entity.pdbx_description
1 polymer ?
#
loop_
_entity_poly.entity_id
_entity_poly.type
_entity_poly.pdbx_seq_one_letter_code
_entity_poly.pdbx_strand_id
1 'polypeptide(L)'
;MKVLSLFNGMNTGRQALENVGIKVEKYYSSEIKPYAIELTQYHFPDTIQVGDVTKWREWDIDWKSIDLVLSGSPCQDLSAAGKRAGINGSKSSLFFTFIEILEHIKSFNPNVLFLQENVGSASKLDVGIMSRALGVYPVRINSSLVTAQLRDRYYWSNIRVKETMFDLVTDIPQPKDRGVMFKDVITDGHVNCDKAKCLMEGTISKNSSKTPNSFSHQEYLKKRERIGMLSLIYEENNELRVKTNTKQGYDIVTENDCIDLSFPTSTTRRGRVIKGKSPCLMESNNNLYSYKNGIVRTVNQIEMERLQGFPDGYTSILSKSKAGSLLGDGWTLPIIEHIFSFIKPI
;
A
#
# COMPACT_ATOMS: atom_id res chain seq x y z
N MET A 1 -25.54 -4.93 -1.96
CA MET A 1 -24.85 -4.32 -0.79
C MET A 1 -24.60 -2.84 -1.07
N LYS A 2 -24.90 -1.95 -0.11
CA LYS A 2 -24.59 -0.52 -0.18
C LYS A 2 -23.39 -0.22 0.71
N VAL A 3 -22.37 0.42 0.15
CA VAL A 3 -21.04 0.56 0.76
C VAL A 3 -20.69 2.04 0.90
N LEU A 4 -20.13 2.41 2.04
CA LEU A 4 -19.48 3.70 2.26
C LEU A 4 -17.98 3.48 2.47
N SER A 5 -17.16 3.99 1.55
CA SER A 5 -15.70 3.91 1.62
C SER A 5 -15.10 5.26 1.95
N LEU A 6 -14.46 5.36 3.08
CA LEU A 6 -13.75 6.56 3.56
C LEU A 6 -12.26 6.43 3.23
N PHE A 7 -11.64 7.53 2.80
CA PHE A 7 -10.24 7.54 2.35
C PHE A 7 -10.01 6.52 1.22
N ASN A 8 -10.91 6.56 0.24
CA ASN A 8 -11.13 5.48 -0.73
C ASN A 8 -9.90 5.12 -1.57
N GLY A 9 -8.99 6.07 -1.83
CA GLY A 9 -7.78 5.84 -2.60
C GLY A 9 -8.10 5.36 -4.02
N MET A 10 -7.56 4.20 -4.39
CA MET A 10 -7.73 3.60 -5.72
C MET A 10 -8.87 2.58 -5.82
N ASN A 11 -9.83 2.66 -4.91
CA ASN A 11 -11.05 1.85 -4.92
C ASN A 11 -10.84 0.33 -4.73
N THR A 12 -9.82 -0.04 -3.94
CA THR A 12 -9.50 -1.45 -3.66
C THR A 12 -10.67 -2.21 -3.04
N GLY A 13 -11.45 -1.55 -2.17
CA GLY A 13 -12.62 -2.17 -1.53
C GLY A 13 -13.69 -2.55 -2.56
N ARG A 14 -13.99 -1.70 -3.54
CA ARG A 14 -14.95 -2.00 -4.61
C ARG A 14 -14.45 -3.15 -5.48
N GLN A 15 -13.21 -3.09 -5.92
CA GLN A 15 -12.60 -4.16 -6.73
C GLN A 15 -12.63 -5.51 -6.01
N ALA A 16 -12.30 -5.52 -4.70
CA ALA A 16 -12.32 -6.75 -3.91
C ALA A 16 -13.73 -7.34 -3.77
N LEU A 17 -14.76 -6.50 -3.55
CA LEU A 17 -16.15 -6.96 -3.48
C LEU A 17 -16.59 -7.62 -4.78
N GLU A 18 -16.26 -7.04 -5.92
CA GLU A 18 -16.58 -7.62 -7.22
C GLU A 18 -15.84 -8.92 -7.47
N ASN A 19 -14.54 -8.98 -7.14
CA ASN A 19 -13.73 -10.18 -7.31
C ASN A 19 -14.22 -11.37 -6.48
N VAL A 20 -14.80 -11.13 -5.29
CA VAL A 20 -15.39 -12.19 -4.47
C VAL A 20 -16.88 -12.45 -4.78
N GLY A 21 -17.43 -11.79 -5.81
CA GLY A 21 -18.80 -12.00 -6.28
C GLY A 21 -19.88 -11.32 -5.43
N ILE A 22 -19.55 -10.36 -4.60
CA ILE A 22 -20.52 -9.58 -3.82
C ILE A 22 -21.08 -8.45 -4.68
N LYS A 23 -22.38 -8.52 -4.98
CA LYS A 23 -23.07 -7.49 -5.78
C LYS A 23 -23.15 -6.17 -5.01
N VAL A 24 -22.52 -5.14 -5.53
CA VAL A 24 -22.60 -3.77 -5.02
C VAL A 24 -23.74 -3.04 -5.72
N GLU A 25 -24.69 -2.54 -4.93
CA GLU A 25 -25.84 -1.78 -5.42
C GLU A 25 -25.55 -0.29 -5.49
N LYS A 26 -24.90 0.24 -4.43
CA LYS A 26 -24.41 1.62 -4.38
C LYS A 26 -23.05 1.64 -3.67
N TYR A 27 -22.17 2.48 -4.18
CA TYR A 27 -20.87 2.70 -3.59
C TYR A 27 -20.60 4.19 -3.43
N TYR A 28 -20.54 4.64 -2.17
CA TYR A 28 -20.20 6.02 -1.81
C TYR A 28 -18.72 6.10 -1.49
N SER A 29 -18.03 7.06 -2.08
CA SER A 29 -16.57 7.26 -1.95
C SER A 29 -16.26 8.62 -1.39
N SER A 30 -15.62 8.67 -0.23
CA SER A 30 -15.01 9.88 0.30
C SER A 30 -13.52 9.86 -0.02
N GLU A 31 -13.11 10.74 -0.94
CA GLU A 31 -11.74 10.93 -1.40
C GLU A 31 -11.54 12.39 -1.81
N ILE A 32 -10.32 12.93 -1.63
CA ILE A 32 -9.98 14.31 -1.95
C ILE A 32 -8.87 14.44 -3.01
N LYS A 33 -8.11 13.36 -3.28
CA LYS A 33 -7.06 13.36 -4.30
C LYS A 33 -7.69 13.27 -5.69
N PRO A 34 -7.58 14.29 -6.56
CA PRO A 34 -8.26 14.29 -7.86
C PRO A 34 -7.93 13.08 -8.74
N TYR A 35 -6.66 12.65 -8.75
CA TYR A 35 -6.22 11.50 -9.54
C TYR A 35 -6.71 10.16 -8.99
N ALA A 36 -7.03 10.08 -7.69
CA ALA A 36 -7.67 8.90 -7.10
C ALA A 36 -9.16 8.83 -7.51
N ILE A 37 -9.83 9.99 -7.51
CA ILE A 37 -11.20 10.13 -8.00
C ILE A 37 -11.26 9.78 -9.50
N GLU A 38 -10.33 10.30 -10.32
CA GLU A 38 -10.21 10.02 -11.74
C GLU A 38 -10.09 8.51 -12.00
N LEU A 39 -9.19 7.82 -11.29
CA LEU A 39 -9.01 6.38 -11.40
C LEU A 39 -10.24 5.59 -10.96
N THR A 40 -10.89 6.02 -9.87
CA THR A 40 -12.14 5.42 -9.39
C THR A 40 -13.24 5.53 -10.43
N GLN A 41 -13.43 6.71 -11.04
CA GLN A 41 -14.46 6.94 -12.05
C GLN A 41 -14.17 6.23 -13.38
N TYR A 42 -12.89 6.01 -13.68
CA TYR A 42 -12.49 5.23 -14.86
C TYR A 42 -12.91 3.76 -14.75
N HIS A 43 -12.66 3.12 -13.60
CA HIS A 43 -13.00 1.71 -13.40
C HIS A 43 -14.45 1.49 -12.98
N PHE A 44 -15.01 2.41 -12.19
CA PHE A 44 -16.33 2.30 -11.57
C PHE A 44 -17.10 3.62 -11.69
N PRO A 45 -17.62 3.93 -12.89
CA PRO A 45 -18.27 5.21 -13.17
C PRO A 45 -19.58 5.43 -12.38
N ASP A 46 -20.15 4.36 -11.82
CA ASP A 46 -21.33 4.38 -10.95
C ASP A 46 -21.00 4.76 -9.49
N THR A 47 -19.72 4.94 -9.13
CA THR A 47 -19.32 5.37 -7.79
C THR A 47 -19.76 6.80 -7.50
N ILE A 48 -20.44 6.98 -6.37
CA ILE A 48 -20.94 8.29 -5.92
C ILE A 48 -19.86 8.95 -5.06
N GLN A 49 -19.25 10.05 -5.55
CA GLN A 49 -18.26 10.81 -4.80
C GLN A 49 -18.95 11.72 -3.80
N VAL A 50 -18.63 11.58 -2.51
CA VAL A 50 -19.20 12.41 -1.43
C VAL A 50 -18.20 13.44 -0.88
N GLY A 51 -16.95 13.41 -1.35
CA GLY A 51 -15.92 14.43 -1.08
C GLY A 51 -15.22 14.27 0.26
N ASP A 52 -14.96 15.39 0.92
CA ASP A 52 -14.16 15.45 2.14
C ASP A 52 -14.87 14.82 3.34
N VAL A 53 -14.22 13.85 3.98
CA VAL A 53 -14.76 13.12 5.14
C VAL A 53 -15.11 14.02 6.34
N THR A 54 -14.44 15.17 6.49
CA THR A 54 -14.73 16.12 7.56
C THR A 54 -16.10 16.80 7.43
N LYS A 55 -16.67 16.74 6.22
CA LYS A 55 -17.98 17.30 5.88
C LYS A 55 -19.10 16.25 5.86
N TRP A 56 -18.89 15.10 6.44
CA TRP A 56 -19.81 13.97 6.35
C TRP A 56 -21.26 14.26 6.78
N ARG A 57 -21.45 15.25 7.67
CA ARG A 57 -22.80 15.68 8.11
C ARG A 57 -23.62 16.39 7.02
N GLU A 58 -22.94 16.85 5.94
CA GLU A 58 -23.54 17.50 4.78
C GLU A 58 -23.90 16.49 3.67
N TRP A 59 -23.50 15.20 3.82
CA TRP A 59 -23.70 14.21 2.77
C TRP A 59 -25.16 13.75 2.68
N ASP A 60 -25.68 13.69 1.46
CA ASP A 60 -27.00 13.14 1.15
C ASP A 60 -26.92 11.61 0.99
N ILE A 61 -26.89 10.89 2.12
CA ILE A 61 -26.80 9.43 2.19
C ILE A 61 -27.97 8.90 3.03
N ASP A 62 -28.63 7.85 2.52
CA ASP A 62 -29.56 7.05 3.33
C ASP A 62 -28.77 6.16 4.31
N TRP A 63 -28.42 6.73 5.44
CA TRP A 63 -27.54 6.13 6.45
C TRP A 63 -28.00 4.76 6.96
N LYS A 64 -29.31 4.55 7.06
CA LYS A 64 -29.88 3.27 7.51
C LYS A 64 -29.68 2.14 6.50
N SER A 65 -29.43 2.49 5.24
CA SER A 65 -29.26 1.52 4.17
C SER A 65 -27.81 1.07 3.96
N ILE A 66 -26.85 1.64 4.70
CA ILE A 66 -25.44 1.26 4.56
C ILE A 66 -25.21 -0.10 5.20
N ASP A 67 -24.70 -1.03 4.42
CA ASP A 67 -24.40 -2.41 4.83
C ASP A 67 -22.95 -2.59 5.28
N LEU A 68 -22.02 -1.81 4.68
CA LEU A 68 -20.57 -1.94 4.92
C LEU A 68 -19.89 -0.58 4.90
N VAL A 69 -19.07 -0.33 5.93
CA VAL A 69 -18.19 0.85 6.00
C VAL A 69 -16.75 0.42 5.89
N LEU A 70 -16.01 1.02 4.96
CA LEU A 70 -14.59 0.78 4.71
C LEU A 70 -13.78 2.02 5.10
N SER A 71 -12.65 1.82 5.78
CA SER A 71 -11.77 2.92 6.18
C SER A 71 -10.30 2.49 6.20
N GLY A 72 -9.46 3.27 5.52
CA GLY A 72 -8.01 3.25 5.64
C GLY A 72 -7.54 4.62 6.14
N SER A 73 -7.85 4.96 7.39
CA SER A 73 -7.54 6.28 7.94
C SER A 73 -6.04 6.60 7.86
N PRO A 74 -5.66 7.87 7.56
CA PRO A 74 -4.25 8.25 7.42
C PRO A 74 -3.39 7.83 8.61
N CYS A 75 -2.26 7.17 8.33
CA CYS A 75 -1.35 6.60 9.31
C CYS A 75 -0.07 7.41 9.53
N GLN A 76 0.04 8.62 8.95
CA GLN A 76 1.30 9.37 8.89
C GLN A 76 1.85 9.73 10.28
N ASP A 77 1.01 9.88 11.29
CA ASP A 77 1.40 10.12 12.67
C ASP A 77 1.68 8.83 13.45
N LEU A 78 1.16 7.67 12.97
CA LEU A 78 1.31 6.35 13.59
C LEU A 78 2.48 5.55 12.99
N SER A 79 2.87 5.85 11.75
CA SER A 79 3.84 5.04 11.02
C SER A 79 5.27 5.28 11.51
N ALA A 80 6.12 4.24 11.41
CA ALA A 80 7.55 4.35 11.68
C ALA A 80 8.28 5.29 10.71
N ALA A 81 7.70 5.61 9.56
CA ALA A 81 8.22 6.54 8.56
C ALA A 81 7.74 7.98 8.78
N GLY A 82 6.69 8.20 9.60
CA GLY A 82 6.11 9.51 9.90
C GLY A 82 6.69 10.15 11.17
N LYS A 83 6.01 11.22 11.64
CA LYS A 83 6.45 12.00 12.81
C LYS A 83 6.25 11.28 14.16
N ARG A 84 5.57 10.13 14.18
CA ARG A 84 5.21 9.38 15.40
C ARG A 84 4.47 10.21 16.45
N ALA A 85 3.62 11.15 16.01
CA ALA A 85 2.81 11.97 16.91
C ALA A 85 1.69 11.17 17.62
N GLY A 86 1.50 9.89 17.25
CA GLY A 86 0.48 9.01 17.78
C GLY A 86 -0.92 9.31 17.27
N ILE A 87 -1.93 8.68 17.88
CA ILE A 87 -3.35 8.80 17.47
C ILE A 87 -3.89 10.23 17.63
N ASN A 88 -3.26 11.07 18.44
CA ASN A 88 -3.64 12.48 18.65
C ASN A 88 -3.02 13.45 17.62
N GLY A 89 -2.22 12.97 16.69
CA GLY A 89 -1.71 13.79 15.58
C GLY A 89 -2.83 14.28 14.66
N SER A 90 -2.63 15.44 14.02
CA SER A 90 -3.67 16.09 13.20
C SER A 90 -4.24 15.23 12.07
N LYS A 91 -3.44 14.32 11.52
CA LYS A 91 -3.89 13.37 10.48
C LYS A 91 -4.49 12.10 11.06
N SER A 92 -3.99 11.63 12.19
CA SER A 92 -4.56 10.48 12.89
C SER A 92 -5.91 10.79 13.54
N SER A 93 -6.23 12.08 13.78
CA SER A 93 -7.54 12.51 14.28
C SER A 93 -8.70 12.16 13.34
N LEU A 94 -8.43 11.98 12.03
CA LEU A 94 -9.42 11.54 11.06
C LEU A 94 -9.93 10.10 11.32
N PHE A 95 -9.21 9.30 12.10
CA PHE A 95 -9.72 8.05 12.63
C PHE A 95 -10.96 8.27 13.49
N PHE A 96 -10.98 9.31 14.33
CA PHE A 96 -12.16 9.60 15.16
C PHE A 96 -13.33 10.12 14.33
N THR A 97 -13.08 10.81 13.21
CA THR A 97 -14.14 11.13 12.25
C THR A 97 -14.79 9.86 11.68
N PHE A 98 -13.98 8.83 11.36
CA PHE A 98 -14.52 7.53 10.97
C PHE A 98 -15.36 6.90 12.10
N ILE A 99 -14.91 6.94 13.36
CA ILE A 99 -15.68 6.45 14.50
C ILE A 99 -17.02 7.16 14.62
N GLU A 100 -17.05 8.50 14.51
CA GLU A 100 -18.31 9.27 14.55
C GLU A 100 -19.28 8.84 13.45
N ILE A 101 -18.79 8.64 12.22
CA ILE A 101 -19.59 8.17 11.09
C ILE A 101 -20.11 6.74 11.36
N LEU A 102 -19.24 5.84 11.82
CA LEU A 102 -19.63 4.46 12.10
C LEU A 102 -20.69 4.38 13.20
N GLU A 103 -20.53 5.12 14.29
CA GLU A 103 -21.51 5.17 15.37
C GLU A 103 -22.83 5.81 14.92
N HIS A 104 -22.76 6.83 14.06
CA HIS A 104 -23.95 7.41 13.44
C HIS A 104 -24.72 6.37 12.62
N ILE A 105 -24.03 5.60 11.75
CA ILE A 105 -24.67 4.53 10.98
C ILE A 105 -25.23 3.43 11.89
N LYS A 106 -24.49 3.00 12.91
CA LYS A 106 -24.95 1.99 13.88
C LYS A 106 -26.21 2.39 14.59
N SER A 107 -26.46 3.68 14.81
CA SER A 107 -27.71 4.16 15.41
C SER A 107 -28.95 3.88 14.56
N PHE A 108 -28.80 3.70 13.25
CA PHE A 108 -29.85 3.34 12.31
C PHE A 108 -29.80 1.88 11.87
N ASN A 109 -28.60 1.33 11.72
CA ASN A 109 -28.35 -0.06 11.33
C ASN A 109 -27.29 -0.68 12.27
N PRO A 110 -27.70 -1.30 13.38
CA PRO A 110 -26.79 -1.92 14.33
C PRO A 110 -25.96 -3.08 13.76
N ASN A 111 -26.42 -3.66 12.64
CA ASN A 111 -25.76 -4.79 11.97
C ASN A 111 -24.77 -4.37 10.88
N VAL A 112 -24.50 -3.07 10.72
CA VAL A 112 -23.55 -2.60 9.72
C VAL A 112 -22.19 -3.26 9.89
N LEU A 113 -21.66 -3.77 8.79
CA LEU A 113 -20.30 -4.32 8.76
C LEU A 113 -19.29 -3.19 8.61
N PHE A 114 -18.08 -3.40 9.12
CA PHE A 114 -16.99 -2.47 8.89
C PHE A 114 -15.63 -3.18 8.71
N LEU A 115 -14.74 -2.49 8.02
CA LEU A 115 -13.33 -2.82 7.92
C LEU A 115 -12.52 -1.53 8.10
N GLN A 116 -11.64 -1.51 9.10
CA GLN A 116 -10.63 -0.47 9.32
C GLN A 116 -9.24 -1.09 9.15
N GLU A 117 -8.39 -0.45 8.34
CA GLU A 117 -6.99 -0.85 8.17
C GLU A 117 -6.05 0.22 8.74
N ASN A 118 -4.91 -0.22 9.27
CA ASN A 118 -3.80 0.68 9.61
C ASN A 118 -2.45 -0.05 9.62
N VAL A 119 -1.36 0.73 9.71
CA VAL A 119 0.02 0.21 9.63
C VAL A 119 0.37 -0.75 10.77
N GLY A 120 1.07 -1.84 10.45
CA GLY A 120 1.55 -2.82 11.43
C GLY A 120 2.64 -2.27 12.38
N SER A 121 3.17 -1.05 12.12
CA SER A 121 4.13 -0.36 12.97
C SER A 121 3.51 0.57 14.01
N ALA A 122 2.18 0.67 14.08
CA ALA A 122 1.49 1.42 15.13
C ALA A 122 1.87 0.91 16.52
N SER A 123 1.95 1.81 17.51
CA SER A 123 2.30 1.43 18.87
C SER A 123 1.20 0.58 19.52
N LYS A 124 1.56 -0.25 20.50
CA LYS A 124 0.56 -1.03 21.25
C LYS A 124 -0.49 -0.13 21.91
N LEU A 125 -0.10 1.08 22.33
CA LEU A 125 -1.00 2.05 22.93
C LEU A 125 -2.03 2.53 21.90
N ASP A 126 -1.58 2.94 20.69
CA ASP A 126 -2.47 3.40 19.62
C ASP A 126 -3.42 2.29 19.16
N VAL A 127 -2.90 1.06 18.99
CA VAL A 127 -3.72 -0.13 18.68
C VAL A 127 -4.77 -0.36 19.75
N GLY A 128 -4.42 -0.22 21.03
CA GLY A 128 -5.36 -0.35 22.14
C GLY A 128 -6.43 0.74 22.17
N ILE A 129 -6.08 1.99 21.83
CA ILE A 129 -7.06 3.10 21.73
C ILE A 129 -8.03 2.83 20.58
N MET A 130 -7.51 2.47 19.40
CA MET A 130 -8.34 2.16 18.23
C MET A 130 -9.27 0.96 18.50
N SER A 131 -8.75 -0.09 19.15
CA SER A 131 -9.55 -1.29 19.48
C SER A 131 -10.68 -0.98 20.44
N ARG A 132 -10.44 -0.17 21.46
CA ARG A 132 -11.51 0.27 22.40
C ARG A 132 -12.57 1.11 21.70
N ALA A 133 -12.16 2.03 20.81
CA ALA A 133 -13.10 2.87 20.05
C ALA A 133 -13.97 2.04 19.09
N LEU A 134 -13.42 0.97 18.50
CA LEU A 134 -14.13 0.08 17.57
C LEU A 134 -14.89 -1.05 18.26
N GLY A 135 -14.60 -1.33 19.53
CA GLY A 135 -15.16 -2.44 20.29
C GLY A 135 -14.64 -3.82 19.87
N VAL A 136 -13.54 -3.88 19.08
CA VAL A 136 -12.95 -5.13 18.60
C VAL A 136 -11.44 -4.98 18.46
N TYR A 137 -10.68 -6.04 18.78
CA TYR A 137 -9.24 -6.09 18.55
C TYR A 137 -8.90 -6.58 17.13
N PRO A 138 -7.80 -6.13 16.52
CA PRO A 138 -7.49 -6.41 15.14
C PRO A 138 -6.82 -7.77 14.93
N VAL A 139 -6.92 -8.30 13.73
CA VAL A 139 -5.97 -9.27 13.19
C VAL A 139 -4.81 -8.54 12.50
N ARG A 140 -3.61 -9.11 12.57
CA ARG A 140 -2.43 -8.60 11.88
C ARG A 140 -2.08 -9.55 10.74
N ILE A 141 -2.03 -9.02 9.51
CA ILE A 141 -1.75 -9.82 8.30
C ILE A 141 -0.61 -9.15 7.52
N ASN A 142 0.35 -9.98 7.05
CA ASN A 142 1.39 -9.53 6.14
C ASN A 142 1.04 -9.91 4.70
N SER A 143 1.04 -8.94 3.80
CA SER A 143 0.75 -9.15 2.38
C SER A 143 1.72 -10.11 1.69
N SER A 144 2.90 -10.37 2.28
CA SER A 144 3.87 -11.33 1.75
C SER A 144 3.34 -12.76 1.62
N LEU A 145 2.24 -13.08 2.29
CA LEU A 145 1.54 -14.36 2.13
C LEU A 145 0.83 -14.47 0.77
N VAL A 146 0.43 -13.37 0.17
CA VAL A 146 -0.40 -13.37 -1.06
C VAL A 146 0.23 -12.63 -2.24
N THR A 147 1.23 -11.79 -2.00
CA THR A 147 2.00 -11.04 -3.00
C THR A 147 3.49 -11.09 -2.70
N ALA A 148 4.32 -10.55 -3.60
CA ALA A 148 5.77 -10.43 -3.37
C ALA A 148 6.15 -9.23 -2.49
N GLN A 149 5.20 -8.60 -1.79
CA GLN A 149 5.43 -7.40 -0.99
C GLN A 149 5.42 -7.69 0.51
N LEU A 150 6.43 -7.21 1.23
CA LEU A 150 6.47 -7.20 2.69
C LEU A 150 5.66 -6.00 3.20
N ARG A 151 4.37 -6.20 3.43
CA ARG A 151 3.45 -5.15 3.88
C ARG A 151 2.61 -5.67 5.04
N ASP A 152 2.95 -5.27 6.23
CA ASP A 152 2.35 -5.71 7.47
C ASP A 152 1.31 -4.68 7.94
N ARG A 153 0.07 -5.14 8.22
CA ARG A 153 -1.08 -4.28 8.53
C ARG A 153 -1.95 -4.89 9.62
N TYR A 154 -2.60 -4.00 10.37
CA TYR A 154 -3.69 -4.33 11.28
C TYR A 154 -5.02 -4.13 10.58
N TYR A 155 -5.95 -5.06 10.83
CA TYR A 155 -7.32 -5.04 10.30
C TYR A 155 -8.31 -5.24 11.44
N TRP A 156 -9.11 -4.23 11.71
CA TRP A 156 -10.24 -4.29 12.65
C TRP A 156 -11.52 -4.50 11.86
N SER A 157 -12.30 -5.51 12.20
CA SER A 157 -13.57 -5.79 11.50
C SER A 157 -14.53 -6.59 12.36
N ASN A 158 -15.84 -6.38 12.15
CA ASN A 158 -16.89 -7.21 12.69
C ASN A 158 -17.45 -8.23 11.67
N ILE A 159 -16.86 -8.36 10.49
CA ILE A 159 -17.26 -9.35 9.46
C ILE A 159 -17.23 -10.77 10.03
N ARG A 160 -16.19 -11.10 10.78
CA ARG A 160 -16.07 -12.33 11.54
C ARG A 160 -15.31 -12.03 12.82
N VAL A 161 -15.95 -12.36 13.93
CA VAL A 161 -15.41 -12.08 15.27
C VAL A 161 -15.49 -13.31 16.15
N LYS A 162 -14.64 -13.32 17.18
CA LYS A 162 -14.62 -14.32 18.24
C LYS A 162 -14.56 -13.61 19.60
N GLU A 163 -15.39 -14.04 20.53
CA GLU A 163 -15.30 -13.63 21.91
C GLU A 163 -14.12 -14.33 22.61
N THR A 164 -13.38 -13.58 23.37
CA THR A 164 -12.38 -14.06 24.31
C THR A 164 -12.88 -13.79 25.74
N MET A 165 -12.13 -14.15 26.75
CA MET A 165 -12.51 -13.90 28.14
C MET A 165 -12.75 -12.42 28.45
N PHE A 166 -12.09 -11.49 27.75
CA PHE A 166 -12.10 -10.06 28.06
C PHE A 166 -12.51 -9.18 26.88
N ASP A 167 -12.36 -9.66 25.66
CA ASP A 167 -12.46 -8.83 24.47
C ASP A 167 -13.11 -9.56 23.29
N LEU A 168 -13.67 -8.77 22.37
CA LEU A 168 -14.04 -9.22 21.04
C LEU A 168 -12.84 -9.05 20.10
N VAL A 169 -12.52 -10.07 19.30
CA VAL A 169 -11.38 -10.02 18.36
C VAL A 169 -11.83 -10.32 16.94
N THR A 170 -11.23 -9.67 15.98
CA THR A 170 -11.38 -9.99 14.55
C THR A 170 -10.81 -11.38 14.29
N ASP A 171 -11.66 -12.37 13.93
CA ASP A 171 -11.32 -13.78 13.77
C ASP A 171 -11.10 -14.14 12.28
N ILE A 172 -10.41 -13.31 11.54
CA ILE A 172 -10.02 -13.62 10.16
C ILE A 172 -8.75 -14.47 10.19
N PRO A 173 -8.76 -15.70 9.68
CA PRO A 173 -7.57 -16.54 9.65
C PRO A 173 -6.50 -15.95 8.72
N GLN A 174 -5.24 -16.30 8.94
CA GLN A 174 -4.17 -15.92 8.01
C GLN A 174 -4.46 -16.51 6.63
N PRO A 175 -4.28 -15.73 5.53
CA PRO A 175 -4.40 -16.29 4.20
C PRO A 175 -3.31 -17.35 3.96
N LYS A 176 -3.63 -18.32 3.13
CA LYS A 176 -2.65 -19.32 2.71
C LYS A 176 -1.49 -18.65 1.97
N ASP A 177 -0.26 -19.03 2.30
CA ASP A 177 0.91 -18.56 1.55
C ASP A 177 0.83 -19.05 0.09
N ARG A 178 0.79 -18.11 -0.84
CA ARG A 178 0.76 -18.36 -2.29
C ARG A 178 2.16 -18.55 -2.88
N GLY A 179 3.22 -18.38 -2.09
CA GLY A 179 4.60 -18.51 -2.53
C GLY A 179 5.06 -17.48 -3.57
N VAL A 180 4.32 -16.36 -3.75
CA VAL A 180 4.67 -15.35 -4.76
C VAL A 180 5.97 -14.66 -4.38
N MET A 181 6.96 -14.74 -5.26
CA MET A 181 8.29 -14.16 -5.07
C MET A 181 8.47 -12.92 -5.95
N PHE A 182 9.47 -12.10 -5.64
CA PHE A 182 9.73 -10.88 -6.39
C PHE A 182 10.06 -11.15 -7.87
N LYS A 183 10.73 -12.27 -8.16
CA LYS A 183 11.00 -12.74 -9.53
C LYS A 183 9.74 -12.94 -10.39
N ASP A 184 8.62 -13.29 -9.75
CA ASP A 184 7.34 -13.55 -10.43
C ASP A 184 6.60 -12.25 -10.79
N VAL A 185 7.03 -11.14 -10.19
CA VAL A 185 6.46 -9.81 -10.38
C VAL A 185 7.24 -9.00 -11.41
N ILE A 186 8.58 -9.18 -11.45
CA ILE A 186 9.46 -8.39 -12.31
C ILE A 186 9.24 -8.76 -13.77
N THR A 187 8.99 -7.73 -14.60
CA THR A 187 8.98 -7.85 -16.05
C THR A 187 10.41 -7.97 -16.58
N ASP A 188 10.64 -8.78 -17.59
CA ASP A 188 11.94 -8.85 -18.28
C ASP A 188 12.23 -7.52 -18.92
N GLY A 189 13.15 -6.74 -18.41
CA GLY A 189 13.74 -5.53 -18.96
C GLY A 189 13.04 -4.80 -20.13
N HIS A 190 11.96 -5.31 -20.63
CA HIS A 190 11.11 -4.74 -21.66
C HIS A 190 10.16 -3.73 -21.02
N VAL A 191 10.64 -2.53 -20.94
CA VAL A 191 9.78 -1.37 -20.87
C VAL A 191 9.15 -1.23 -22.25
N ASN A 192 7.86 -0.93 -22.33
CA ASN A 192 7.16 -0.59 -23.58
C ASN A 192 7.66 0.73 -24.21
N CYS A 193 8.94 0.94 -24.25
CA CYS A 193 9.58 2.05 -24.94
C CYS A 193 10.96 1.56 -25.36
N ASP A 194 11.30 1.75 -26.62
CA ASP A 194 12.61 1.46 -27.24
C ASP A 194 13.81 2.18 -26.57
N LYS A 195 13.57 2.92 -25.48
CA LYS A 195 14.58 3.61 -24.66
C LYS A 195 14.19 3.58 -23.21
N ALA A 196 14.76 2.66 -22.48
CA ALA A 196 14.64 2.55 -21.06
C ALA A 196 15.09 3.85 -20.36
N LYS A 197 14.21 4.48 -19.60
CA LYS A 197 14.55 5.63 -18.76
C LYS A 197 15.06 5.17 -17.40
N CYS A 198 16.13 5.78 -17.02
CA CYS A 198 16.90 5.43 -15.84
C CYS A 198 16.21 5.66 -14.51
N LEU A 199 16.49 4.84 -13.61
CA LEU A 199 16.66 4.80 -12.17
C LEU A 199 16.52 6.10 -11.35
N MET A 200 16.03 7.29 -11.84
CA MET A 200 16.43 8.52 -11.17
C MET A 200 15.49 9.71 -11.22
N GLU A 201 14.18 9.53 -11.15
CA GLU A 201 13.31 10.71 -10.96
C GLU A 201 13.43 11.36 -9.59
N GLY A 202 13.95 10.66 -8.58
CA GLY A 202 14.11 11.21 -7.22
C GLY A 202 15.49 11.80 -6.90
N THR A 203 16.50 11.63 -7.74
CA THR A 203 17.90 11.99 -7.43
C THR A 203 18.64 12.79 -8.47
N ILE A 204 18.13 12.91 -9.67
CA ILE A 204 18.69 13.82 -10.67
C ILE A 204 17.81 15.05 -10.78
N SER A 205 18.44 16.21 -10.68
CA SER A 205 17.79 17.49 -10.88
C SER A 205 16.91 17.47 -12.14
N LYS A 206 15.82 18.21 -12.09
CA LYS A 206 14.74 18.32 -13.10
C LYS A 206 15.15 18.52 -14.56
N ASN A 207 16.44 18.44 -14.93
CA ASN A 207 16.98 18.81 -16.24
C ASN A 207 17.61 17.68 -17.06
N SER A 208 17.49 16.40 -16.71
CA SER A 208 18.05 15.35 -17.56
C SER A 208 16.97 14.46 -18.20
N SER A 209 16.29 14.99 -19.19
CA SER A 209 15.34 14.29 -20.06
C SER A 209 15.96 13.22 -20.98
N LYS A 210 17.24 12.85 -20.79
CA LYS A 210 18.01 12.02 -21.74
C LYS A 210 18.66 10.77 -21.13
N THR A 211 18.28 10.34 -19.93
CA THR A 211 18.90 9.16 -19.31
C THR A 211 18.07 7.89 -19.60
N PRO A 212 18.69 6.76 -19.98
CA PRO A 212 17.97 5.50 -20.22
C PRO A 212 17.26 4.98 -18.98
N ASN A 213 16.15 4.24 -19.12
CA ASN A 213 15.39 3.66 -18.01
C ASN A 213 16.05 2.43 -17.37
N SER A 214 17.06 1.87 -18.03
CA SER A 214 17.88 0.77 -17.53
C SER A 214 19.30 0.87 -18.06
N PHE A 215 20.24 0.29 -17.34
CA PHE A 215 21.62 0.09 -17.81
C PHE A 215 22.07 -1.33 -17.53
N SER A 216 23.03 -1.78 -18.32
CA SER A 216 23.82 -2.92 -17.87
C SER A 216 24.50 -2.60 -16.55
N HIS A 217 24.84 -3.61 -15.76
CA HIS A 217 25.58 -3.44 -14.51
C HIS A 217 26.87 -2.61 -14.72
N GLN A 218 27.57 -2.84 -15.82
CA GLN A 218 28.78 -2.11 -16.21
C GLN A 218 28.53 -0.61 -16.46
N GLU A 219 27.46 -0.26 -17.18
CA GLU A 219 27.08 1.14 -17.40
C GLU A 219 26.62 1.81 -16.11
N TYR A 220 25.92 1.05 -15.26
CA TYR A 220 25.53 1.48 -13.96
C TYR A 220 26.74 1.87 -13.09
N LEU A 221 27.75 1.02 -12.98
CA LEU A 221 28.96 1.29 -12.21
C LEU A 221 29.72 2.53 -12.72
N LYS A 222 29.81 2.73 -14.04
CA LYS A 222 30.43 3.92 -14.63
C LYS A 222 29.69 5.23 -14.32
N LYS A 223 28.37 5.17 -14.11
CA LYS A 223 27.52 6.35 -13.84
C LYS A 223 27.34 6.62 -12.35
N ARG A 224 27.57 5.65 -11.46
CA ARG A 224 27.34 5.77 -10.02
C ARG A 224 28.06 6.95 -9.35
N GLU A 225 29.26 7.29 -9.82
CA GLU A 225 30.07 8.38 -9.27
C GLU A 225 29.41 9.75 -9.45
N ARG A 226 28.51 9.89 -10.43
CA ARG A 226 27.80 11.15 -10.72
C ARG A 226 26.47 11.29 -9.99
N ILE A 227 26.02 10.29 -9.26
CA ILE A 227 24.65 10.20 -8.79
C ILE A 227 24.63 9.73 -7.34
N GLY A 228 24.49 10.65 -6.41
CA GLY A 228 24.68 10.45 -4.97
C GLY A 228 24.02 9.20 -4.33
N MET A 229 22.79 8.83 -4.69
CA MET A 229 22.16 7.62 -4.15
C MET A 229 22.77 6.32 -4.69
N LEU A 230 23.27 6.35 -5.92
CA LEU A 230 23.88 5.21 -6.55
C LEU A 230 25.27 4.90 -5.97
N SER A 231 25.86 5.81 -5.22
CA SER A 231 27.10 5.53 -4.46
C SER A 231 26.92 4.47 -3.36
N LEU A 232 25.66 4.13 -3.04
CA LEU A 232 25.33 3.07 -2.11
C LEU A 232 25.43 1.66 -2.72
N ILE A 233 25.38 1.54 -4.05
CA ILE A 233 25.51 0.28 -4.77
C ILE A 233 26.89 0.26 -5.43
N TYR A 234 27.67 -0.79 -5.22
CA TYR A 234 29.02 -0.91 -5.72
C TYR A 234 29.38 -2.36 -6.00
N GLU A 235 30.38 -2.58 -6.83
CA GLU A 235 30.96 -3.91 -7.09
C GLU A 235 32.27 -4.06 -6.34
N GLU A 236 32.43 -5.19 -5.69
CA GLU A 236 33.68 -5.59 -5.05
C GLU A 236 33.78 -7.11 -5.09
N ASN A 237 34.97 -7.62 -5.48
CA ASN A 237 35.24 -9.05 -5.63
C ASN A 237 34.24 -9.77 -6.58
N ASN A 238 33.84 -9.14 -7.68
CA ASN A 238 32.80 -9.59 -8.61
C ASN A 238 31.41 -9.78 -7.97
N GLU A 239 31.15 -9.17 -6.83
CA GLU A 239 29.84 -9.15 -6.17
C GLU A 239 29.23 -7.76 -6.24
N LEU A 240 27.94 -7.68 -6.60
CA LEU A 240 27.19 -6.46 -6.46
C LEU A 240 26.77 -6.28 -5.00
N ARG A 241 27.15 -5.18 -4.40
CA ARG A 241 26.91 -4.89 -2.98
C ARG A 241 26.15 -3.59 -2.79
N VAL A 242 25.34 -3.55 -1.73
CA VAL A 242 24.62 -2.34 -1.27
C VAL A 242 25.15 -1.98 0.11
N LYS A 243 25.57 -0.73 0.30
CA LYS A 243 25.95 -0.21 1.64
C LYS A 243 24.74 -0.22 2.56
N THR A 244 24.89 -0.86 3.71
CA THR A 244 23.86 -0.98 4.75
C THR A 244 24.38 -0.43 6.08
N ASN A 245 23.51 -0.43 7.09
CA ASN A 245 23.89 -0.13 8.49
C ASN A 245 24.00 -1.39 9.36
N THR A 246 24.19 -2.54 8.74
CA THR A 246 24.53 -3.79 9.44
C THR A 246 25.98 -3.74 9.96
N LYS A 247 26.35 -4.63 10.87
CA LYS A 247 27.74 -4.75 11.36
C LYS A 247 28.75 -4.99 10.22
N GLN A 248 28.32 -5.70 9.17
CA GLN A 248 29.13 -5.99 7.97
C GLN A 248 29.27 -4.76 7.06
N GLY A 249 28.37 -3.77 7.17
CA GLY A 249 28.39 -2.53 6.40
C GLY A 249 27.82 -2.65 4.97
N TYR A 250 27.50 -3.85 4.51
CA TYR A 250 26.93 -4.10 3.19
C TYR A 250 26.08 -5.37 3.16
N ASP A 251 25.23 -5.47 2.11
CA ASP A 251 24.54 -6.70 1.72
C ASP A 251 24.87 -7.04 0.26
N ILE A 252 24.98 -8.32 -0.06
CA ILE A 252 25.23 -8.83 -1.41
C ILE A 252 23.91 -8.92 -2.14
N VAL A 253 23.88 -8.37 -3.37
CA VAL A 253 22.74 -8.45 -4.28
C VAL A 253 22.90 -9.66 -5.17
N THR A 254 21.88 -10.48 -5.24
CA THR A 254 21.80 -11.62 -6.15
C THR A 254 20.65 -11.46 -7.12
N GLU A 255 20.62 -12.27 -8.17
CA GLU A 255 19.58 -12.25 -9.20
C GLU A 255 18.17 -12.29 -8.58
N ASN A 256 17.27 -11.45 -9.08
CA ASN A 256 15.90 -11.26 -8.62
C ASN A 256 15.72 -10.66 -7.21
N ASP A 257 16.75 -10.08 -6.63
CA ASP A 257 16.62 -9.33 -5.38
C ASP A 257 16.00 -7.95 -5.61
N CYS A 258 15.34 -7.44 -4.57
CA CYS A 258 14.89 -6.05 -4.50
C CYS A 258 15.86 -5.21 -3.67
N ILE A 259 16.35 -4.12 -4.24
CA ILE A 259 17.20 -3.14 -3.58
C ILE A 259 16.32 -1.98 -3.13
N ASP A 260 16.31 -1.68 -1.84
CA ASP A 260 15.55 -0.57 -1.25
C ASP A 260 16.49 0.56 -0.84
N LEU A 261 16.42 1.68 -1.54
CA LEU A 261 17.13 2.93 -1.26
C LEU A 261 16.21 4.06 -0.83
N SER A 262 15.05 3.77 -0.28
CA SER A 262 14.05 4.77 0.13
C SER A 262 14.58 5.76 1.16
N PHE A 263 15.59 5.39 1.94
CA PHE A 263 16.18 6.23 2.99
C PHE A 263 17.71 6.29 2.88
N PRO A 264 18.29 6.84 1.81
CA PRO A 264 19.72 6.71 1.50
C PRO A 264 20.64 7.42 2.51
N THR A 265 20.15 8.44 3.20
CA THR A 265 20.89 9.21 4.21
C THR A 265 20.65 8.72 5.65
N SER A 266 19.78 7.73 5.83
CA SER A 266 19.45 7.22 7.17
C SER A 266 20.63 6.51 7.81
N THR A 267 20.88 6.75 9.09
CA THR A 267 21.87 6.05 9.88
C THR A 267 21.43 4.64 10.30
N THR A 268 20.14 4.30 10.15
CA THR A 268 19.59 3.00 10.56
C THR A 268 18.98 2.20 9.42
N ARG A 269 18.58 2.86 8.30
CA ARG A 269 17.86 2.24 7.18
C ARG A 269 18.43 2.61 5.80
N ARG A 270 19.70 2.95 5.72
CA ARG A 270 20.41 3.43 4.52
C ARG A 270 20.51 2.33 3.51
N GLY A 271 20.01 1.68 2.96
CA GLY A 271 20.15 0.63 1.96
C GLY A 271 19.84 -0.74 2.54
N ARG A 272 19.08 -1.51 1.80
CA ARG A 272 18.69 -2.88 2.16
C ARG A 272 18.59 -3.72 0.90
N VAL A 273 18.98 -4.99 1.02
CA VAL A 273 18.68 -6.00 0.01
C VAL A 273 17.64 -6.95 0.58
N ILE A 274 16.55 -7.13 -0.13
CA ILE A 274 15.43 -7.98 0.29
C ILE A 274 15.36 -9.16 -0.65
N LYS A 275 15.64 -10.34 -0.09
CA LYS A 275 15.72 -11.59 -0.85
C LYS A 275 14.34 -12.05 -1.29
N GLY A 276 14.12 -12.15 -2.60
CA GLY A 276 12.93 -12.72 -3.21
C GLY A 276 11.60 -12.02 -2.92
N LYS A 277 11.60 -10.89 -2.21
CA LYS A 277 10.41 -10.08 -1.88
C LYS A 277 10.72 -8.59 -2.11
N SER A 278 9.68 -7.76 -2.10
CA SER A 278 9.78 -6.30 -2.12
C SER A 278 9.36 -5.74 -0.75
N PRO A 279 9.93 -4.60 -0.30
CA PRO A 279 9.37 -3.88 0.83
C PRO A 279 8.01 -3.28 0.48
N CYS A 280 7.33 -2.70 1.47
CA CYS A 280 6.10 -1.96 1.26
C CYS A 280 6.33 -0.78 0.31
N LEU A 281 5.47 -0.63 -0.69
CA LEU A 281 5.38 0.60 -1.48
C LEU A 281 4.95 1.76 -0.56
N MET A 282 5.50 2.93 -0.79
CA MET A 282 5.20 4.15 -0.04
C MET A 282 4.68 5.24 -0.97
N GLU A 283 3.82 6.12 -0.48
CA GLU A 283 3.26 7.23 -1.25
C GLU A 283 4.32 8.09 -1.91
N SER A 284 5.38 8.44 -1.18
CA SER A 284 6.29 9.51 -1.57
C SER A 284 7.67 9.05 -2.01
N ASN A 285 8.05 7.77 -1.85
CA ASN A 285 9.45 7.39 -1.96
C ASN A 285 9.65 5.92 -2.34
N ASN A 286 9.26 5.58 -3.56
CA ASN A 286 9.42 4.22 -4.09
C ASN A 286 10.78 4.07 -4.80
N ASN A 287 11.87 4.31 -4.08
CA ASN A 287 13.24 4.07 -4.55
C ASN A 287 13.60 2.58 -4.44
N LEU A 288 12.79 1.75 -5.08
CA LEU A 288 12.96 0.32 -5.18
C LEU A 288 13.57 -0.03 -6.52
N TYR A 289 14.58 -0.90 -6.49
CA TYR A 289 15.31 -1.34 -7.67
C TYR A 289 15.28 -2.85 -7.74
N SER A 290 15.08 -3.37 -8.93
CA SER A 290 15.27 -4.79 -9.24
C SER A 290 16.67 -5.01 -9.83
N TYR A 291 17.23 -6.19 -9.58
CA TYR A 291 18.42 -6.68 -10.28
C TYR A 291 18.04 -7.97 -11.01
N LYS A 292 18.08 -7.95 -12.33
CA LYS A 292 17.76 -9.09 -13.18
C LYS A 292 18.56 -9.04 -14.46
N ASN A 293 19.14 -10.18 -14.87
CA ASN A 293 19.94 -10.31 -16.10
C ASN A 293 21.08 -9.27 -16.20
N GLY A 294 21.75 -8.97 -15.09
CA GLY A 294 22.81 -7.97 -15.04
C GLY A 294 22.31 -6.51 -15.12
N ILE A 295 21.00 -6.26 -15.03
CA ILE A 295 20.40 -4.93 -15.12
C ILE A 295 19.82 -4.51 -13.78
N VAL A 296 20.21 -3.33 -13.32
CA VAL A 296 19.63 -2.65 -12.16
C VAL A 296 18.72 -1.54 -12.66
N ARG A 297 17.44 -1.57 -12.26
CA ARG A 297 16.46 -0.54 -12.62
C ARG A 297 15.40 -0.35 -11.54
N THR A 298 14.71 0.78 -11.56
CA THR A 298 13.54 0.97 -10.70
C THR A 298 12.41 0.02 -11.10
N VAL A 299 11.61 -0.39 -10.12
CA VAL A 299 10.33 -1.06 -10.43
C VAL A 299 9.45 -0.14 -11.29
N ASN A 300 8.81 -0.72 -12.27
CA ASN A 300 7.89 -0.02 -13.15
C ASN A 300 6.47 0.00 -12.60
N GLN A 301 5.54 0.64 -13.31
CA GLN A 301 4.16 0.78 -12.86
C GLN A 301 3.42 -0.55 -12.78
N ILE A 302 3.59 -1.41 -13.77
CA ILE A 302 3.00 -2.77 -13.80
C ILE A 302 3.52 -3.61 -12.63
N GLU A 303 4.81 -3.55 -12.34
CA GLU A 303 5.39 -4.27 -11.20
C GLU A 303 4.84 -3.76 -9.85
N MET A 304 4.60 -2.45 -9.72
CA MET A 304 3.95 -1.90 -8.53
C MET A 304 2.48 -2.37 -8.40
N GLU A 305 1.75 -2.47 -9.51
CA GLU A 305 0.40 -3.02 -9.54
C GLU A 305 0.40 -4.50 -9.09
N ARG A 306 1.28 -5.32 -9.65
CA ARG A 306 1.45 -6.73 -9.25
C ARG A 306 1.84 -6.90 -7.79
N LEU A 307 2.69 -6.00 -7.24
CA LEU A 307 3.06 -6.01 -5.82
C LEU A 307 1.85 -5.75 -4.90
N GLN A 308 0.86 -4.98 -5.37
CA GLN A 308 -0.40 -4.76 -4.65
C GLN A 308 -1.50 -5.75 -5.04
N GLY A 309 -1.20 -6.68 -5.98
CA GLY A 309 -2.12 -7.72 -6.44
C GLY A 309 -3.19 -7.24 -7.41
N PHE A 310 -2.97 -6.10 -8.07
CA PHE A 310 -3.85 -5.59 -9.13
C PHE A 310 -3.49 -6.18 -10.49
N PRO A 311 -4.44 -6.22 -11.42
CA PRO A 311 -4.17 -6.55 -12.83
C PRO A 311 -3.19 -5.57 -13.46
N ASP A 312 -2.43 -6.03 -14.43
CA ASP A 312 -1.54 -5.20 -15.23
C ASP A 312 -2.32 -4.07 -15.93
N GLY A 313 -1.83 -2.84 -15.81
CA GLY A 313 -2.46 -1.68 -16.44
C GLY A 313 -3.62 -1.06 -15.65
N TYR A 314 -3.92 -1.53 -14.44
CA TYR A 314 -4.98 -0.96 -13.61
C TYR A 314 -4.84 0.56 -13.42
N THR A 315 -3.61 1.04 -13.26
CA THR A 315 -3.32 2.48 -13.09
C THR A 315 -2.87 3.18 -14.37
N SER A 316 -3.07 2.58 -15.56
CA SER A 316 -2.52 3.03 -16.85
C SER A 316 -2.88 4.46 -17.26
N ILE A 317 -4.02 4.98 -16.79
CA ILE A 317 -4.45 6.37 -17.04
C ILE A 317 -3.63 7.40 -16.25
N LEU A 318 -2.86 6.96 -15.27
CA LEU A 318 -2.08 7.82 -14.40
C LEU A 318 -0.59 7.85 -14.77
N SER A 319 0.08 8.94 -14.45
CA SER A 319 1.55 8.96 -14.50
C SER A 319 2.14 7.99 -13.45
N LYS A 320 3.33 7.46 -13.69
CA LYS A 320 4.04 6.55 -12.77
C LYS A 320 4.09 7.09 -11.33
N SER A 321 4.30 8.40 -11.15
CA SER A 321 4.38 9.03 -9.83
C SER A 321 3.03 8.99 -9.11
N LYS A 322 1.94 9.37 -9.79
CA LYS A 322 0.57 9.33 -9.24
C LYS A 322 0.14 7.88 -8.93
N ALA A 323 0.41 6.96 -9.87
CA ALA A 323 0.16 5.53 -9.66
C ALA A 323 0.95 4.98 -8.47
N GLY A 324 2.25 5.29 -8.37
CA GLY A 324 3.09 4.88 -7.24
C GLY A 324 2.61 5.44 -5.90
N SER A 325 2.09 6.68 -5.87
CA SER A 325 1.48 7.27 -4.68
C SER A 325 0.24 6.49 -4.24
N LEU A 326 -0.69 6.21 -5.15
CA LEU A 326 -1.91 5.46 -4.82
C LEU A 326 -1.62 4.00 -4.43
N LEU A 327 -0.74 3.32 -5.15
CA LEU A 327 -0.33 1.95 -4.84
C LEU A 327 0.40 1.87 -3.50
N GLY A 328 1.17 2.92 -3.15
CA GLY A 328 1.86 3.02 -1.86
C GLY A 328 0.90 3.18 -0.68
N ASP A 329 -0.11 4.04 -0.81
CA ASP A 329 -1.14 4.27 0.22
C ASP A 329 -2.19 3.16 0.25
N GLY A 330 -2.51 2.58 -0.91
CA GLY A 330 -3.61 1.66 -1.11
C GLY A 330 -3.46 0.32 -0.38
N TRP A 331 -4.56 -0.39 -0.29
CA TRP A 331 -4.61 -1.75 0.27
C TRP A 331 -4.08 -2.79 -0.71
N THR A 332 -3.59 -3.91 -0.18
CA THR A 332 -3.26 -5.08 -1.00
C THR A 332 -4.53 -5.82 -1.36
N LEU A 333 -4.89 -5.83 -2.64
CA LEU A 333 -6.16 -6.35 -3.14
C LEU A 333 -6.47 -7.79 -2.66
N PRO A 334 -5.56 -8.78 -2.78
CA PRO A 334 -5.85 -10.15 -2.34
C PRO A 334 -6.06 -10.31 -0.82
N ILE A 335 -5.58 -9.38 0.00
CA ILE A 335 -5.87 -9.40 1.45
C ILE A 335 -7.32 -8.97 1.68
N ILE A 336 -7.78 -7.94 0.99
CA ILE A 336 -9.16 -7.46 1.13
C ILE A 336 -10.15 -8.48 0.57
N GLU A 337 -9.83 -9.13 -0.56
CA GLU A 337 -10.59 -10.28 -1.08
C GLU A 337 -10.70 -11.40 -0.04
N HIS A 338 -9.58 -11.76 0.60
CA HIS A 338 -9.56 -12.77 1.65
C HIS A 338 -10.47 -12.39 2.84
N ILE A 339 -10.42 -11.14 3.31
CA ILE A 339 -11.29 -10.66 4.39
C ILE A 339 -12.76 -10.69 3.96
N PHE A 340 -13.08 -10.23 2.74
CA PHE A 340 -14.45 -10.16 2.25
C PHE A 340 -15.05 -11.54 1.92
N SER A 341 -14.22 -12.56 1.68
CA SER A 341 -14.70 -13.94 1.49
C SER A 341 -15.43 -14.49 2.74
N PHE A 342 -15.31 -13.86 3.90
CA PHE A 342 -16.04 -14.19 5.13
C PHE A 342 -17.34 -13.40 5.30
N ILE A 343 -17.66 -12.46 4.41
CA ILE A 343 -18.98 -11.80 4.40
C ILE A 343 -20.02 -12.84 4.00
N LYS A 344 -20.98 -13.10 4.90
CA LYS A 344 -22.10 -13.98 4.60
C LYS A 344 -23.01 -13.32 3.57
N PRO A 345 -23.56 -14.07 2.60
CA PRO A 345 -24.61 -13.53 1.73
C PRO A 345 -25.73 -12.92 2.58
N ILE A 346 -26.10 -11.69 2.25
CA ILE A 346 -27.24 -10.98 2.87
C ILE A 346 -28.54 -11.44 2.19
#